data_47895e19a6ff7a3d374e9b11cda1201d
#
_entry.id   47895e19a6ff7a3d374e9b11cda1201d
#
_cell.length_a   1.000
_cell.length_b   1.000
_cell.length_c   1.000
_cell.angle_alpha   90.00
_cell.angle_beta   90.00
_cell.angle_gamma   90.00
#
_symmetry.space_group_name_H-M   'P 1'
#
loop_
_entity.id
_entity.type
_entity.pdbx_description
1 polymer ?
#
loop_
_entity_poly.entity_id
_entity_poly.type
_entity_poly.pdbx_seq_one_letter_code
_entity_poly.pdbx_strand_id
1 'polypeptide(L)'
;MNGLLGVDLHNKVAGIMGTGRIGQIMARICKGYGMTVLGWDAYPNKKLEEEGLLTYVSKEELLKKADLISLHAPLIMGEGGTYHLIDEEAINMMKDGVMLVNTSRGPLIDVDALIKGLRANKFHAVALDVYEGEDSNVYTDHSDDMMQNSVVARLVTFPNLILTSHQAFFTREALQAIASVTMENARNFNEGFPYGPAEVK
;
A
#
# COMPACT_ATOMS: atom_id res chain seq x y z
N MET A 1 -25.79 -9.53 8.84
CA MET A 1 -25.29 -8.51 7.91
C MET A 1 -24.14 -7.67 8.53
N ASN A 2 -23.50 -8.21 9.57
CA ASN A 2 -22.34 -7.53 10.17
C ASN A 2 -21.13 -7.65 9.22
N GLY A 3 -20.50 -6.53 8.90
CA GLY A 3 -19.33 -6.45 8.01
C GLY A 3 -19.58 -5.79 6.64
N LEU A 4 -20.83 -5.47 6.29
CA LEU A 4 -21.16 -4.78 5.04
C LEU A 4 -21.60 -3.32 5.24
N LEU A 5 -21.63 -2.84 6.49
CA LEU A 5 -21.93 -1.45 6.79
C LEU A 5 -20.70 -0.59 6.46
N GLY A 6 -20.78 0.19 5.38
CA GLY A 6 -19.74 1.13 4.99
C GLY A 6 -19.75 2.41 5.82
N VAL A 7 -18.73 3.24 5.61
CA VAL A 7 -18.61 4.58 6.17
C VAL A 7 -18.38 5.58 5.05
N ASP A 8 -18.93 6.79 5.17
CA ASP A 8 -18.66 7.87 4.23
C ASP A 8 -17.21 8.33 4.37
N LEU A 9 -16.56 8.59 3.23
CA LEU A 9 -15.19 9.15 3.23
C LEU A 9 -15.19 10.68 3.37
N HIS A 10 -16.29 11.33 3.01
CA HIS A 10 -16.40 12.78 3.11
C HIS A 10 -16.18 13.28 4.54
N ASN A 11 -15.41 14.35 4.69
CA ASN A 11 -15.01 14.95 5.98
C ASN A 11 -14.14 14.05 6.89
N LYS A 12 -13.66 12.90 6.38
CA LYS A 12 -12.68 12.07 7.10
C LYS A 12 -11.25 12.46 6.76
N VAL A 13 -10.31 11.92 7.50
CA VAL A 13 -8.88 12.16 7.35
C VAL A 13 -8.23 10.98 6.63
N ALA A 14 -7.57 11.25 5.50
CA ALA A 14 -6.72 10.30 4.81
C ALA A 14 -5.25 10.53 5.18
N GLY A 15 -4.56 9.48 5.62
CA GLY A 15 -3.12 9.45 5.85
C GLY A 15 -2.42 8.75 4.69
N ILE A 16 -1.59 9.47 3.95
CA ILE A 16 -0.79 8.95 2.83
C ILE A 16 0.65 8.77 3.30
N MET A 17 1.08 7.52 3.41
CA MET A 17 2.44 7.17 3.82
C MET A 17 3.29 6.85 2.58
N GLY A 18 4.19 7.77 2.22
CA GLY A 18 4.90 7.80 0.96
C GLY A 18 4.16 8.67 -0.06
N THR A 19 4.75 9.83 -0.40
CA THR A 19 4.15 10.84 -1.30
C THR A 19 4.86 10.91 -2.66
N GLY A 20 5.39 9.78 -3.11
CA GLY A 20 5.92 9.58 -4.45
C GLY A 20 4.81 9.66 -5.53
N ARG A 21 5.10 9.23 -6.74
CA ARG A 21 4.16 9.33 -7.88
C ARG A 21 2.77 8.76 -7.57
N ILE A 22 2.71 7.57 -6.97
CA ILE A 22 1.43 6.89 -6.67
C ILE A 22 0.74 7.57 -5.47
N GLY A 23 1.48 7.86 -4.40
CA GLY A 23 0.91 8.51 -3.21
C GLY A 23 0.29 9.88 -3.51
N GLN A 24 0.90 10.67 -4.40
CA GLN A 24 0.32 11.94 -4.86
C GLN A 24 -1.01 11.75 -5.60
N ILE A 25 -1.13 10.71 -6.43
CA ILE A 25 -2.38 10.41 -7.14
C ILE A 25 -3.44 10.00 -6.11
N MET A 26 -3.10 9.13 -5.16
CA MET A 26 -4.01 8.74 -4.09
C MET A 26 -4.45 9.93 -3.24
N ALA A 27 -3.54 10.85 -2.91
CA ALA A 27 -3.86 12.09 -2.22
C ALA A 27 -4.90 12.94 -2.98
N ARG A 28 -4.77 13.06 -4.31
CA ARG A 28 -5.75 13.77 -5.16
C ARG A 28 -7.10 13.07 -5.17
N ILE A 29 -7.12 11.75 -5.22
CA ILE A 29 -8.35 10.95 -5.15
C ILE A 29 -9.05 11.19 -3.81
N CYS A 30 -8.33 11.08 -2.69
CA CYS A 30 -8.88 11.35 -1.36
C CYS A 30 -9.42 12.78 -1.23
N LYS A 31 -8.69 13.75 -1.77
CA LYS A 31 -9.14 15.16 -1.81
C LYS A 31 -10.44 15.31 -2.60
N GLY A 32 -10.55 14.60 -3.73
CA GLY A 32 -11.77 14.57 -4.56
C GLY A 32 -12.98 13.99 -3.83
N TYR A 33 -12.78 13.07 -2.89
CA TYR A 33 -13.83 12.57 -1.98
C TYR A 33 -14.15 13.54 -0.83
N GLY A 34 -13.52 14.71 -0.77
CA GLY A 34 -13.74 15.69 0.30
C GLY A 34 -13.05 15.31 1.62
N MET A 35 -12.01 14.50 1.56
CA MET A 35 -11.20 14.17 2.73
C MET A 35 -10.18 15.27 3.03
N THR A 36 -9.79 15.40 4.31
CA THR A 36 -8.55 16.08 4.70
C THR A 36 -7.40 15.12 4.50
N VAL A 37 -6.35 15.56 3.80
CA VAL A 37 -5.23 14.67 3.47
C VAL A 37 -4.00 15.05 4.29
N LEU A 38 -3.49 14.09 5.06
CA LEU A 38 -2.21 14.15 5.76
C LEU A 38 -1.18 13.32 4.99
N GLY A 39 0.04 13.82 4.87
CA GLY A 39 1.16 13.13 4.24
C GLY A 39 2.28 12.84 5.23
N TRP A 40 2.93 11.69 5.08
CA TRP A 40 4.21 11.40 5.70
C TRP A 40 5.17 10.84 4.65
N ASP A 41 6.37 11.38 4.61
CA ASP A 41 7.44 10.95 3.69
C ASP A 41 8.80 11.29 4.31
N ALA A 42 9.82 10.47 4.04
CA ALA A 42 11.19 10.78 4.43
C ALA A 42 11.75 12.01 3.69
N TYR A 43 11.21 12.28 2.49
CA TYR A 43 11.59 13.41 1.63
C TYR A 43 10.35 14.23 1.20
N PRO A 44 9.77 15.05 2.10
CA PRO A 44 8.56 15.80 1.83
C PRO A 44 8.69 16.74 0.63
N ASN A 45 7.71 16.70 -0.27
CA ASN A 45 7.63 17.63 -1.40
C ASN A 45 6.76 18.83 -1.04
N LYS A 46 7.38 19.94 -0.68
CA LYS A 46 6.69 21.17 -0.23
C LYS A 46 5.67 21.72 -1.25
N LYS A 47 5.85 21.47 -2.54
CA LYS A 47 4.88 21.90 -3.57
C LYS A 47 3.49 21.31 -3.34
N LEU A 48 3.38 20.11 -2.78
CA LEU A 48 2.10 19.48 -2.52
C LEU A 48 1.32 20.19 -1.40
N GLU A 49 2.04 20.79 -0.42
CA GLU A 49 1.43 21.64 0.60
C GLU A 49 1.05 23.01 0.03
N GLU A 50 1.92 23.63 -0.75
CA GLU A 50 1.68 24.91 -1.41
C GLU A 50 0.46 24.84 -2.35
N GLU A 51 0.25 23.71 -3.04
CA GLU A 51 -0.92 23.41 -3.85
C GLU A 51 -2.18 23.10 -3.01
N GLY A 52 -2.06 23.03 -1.68
CA GLY A 52 -3.16 22.68 -0.78
C GLY A 52 -3.66 21.24 -0.94
N LEU A 53 -2.83 20.36 -1.49
CA LEU A 53 -3.20 18.96 -1.71
C LEU A 53 -3.22 18.16 -0.41
N LEU A 54 -2.18 18.33 0.41
CA LEU A 54 -2.01 17.63 1.70
C LEU A 54 -1.26 18.53 2.69
N THR A 55 -1.20 18.10 3.94
CA THR A 55 -0.35 18.68 4.99
C THR A 55 0.61 17.60 5.48
N TYR A 56 1.91 17.88 5.48
CA TYR A 56 2.89 16.96 6.05
C TYR A 56 2.86 17.02 7.57
N VAL A 57 2.88 15.82 8.17
CA VAL A 57 2.89 15.64 9.63
C VAL A 57 3.87 14.53 10.02
N SER A 58 4.15 14.37 11.31
CA SER A 58 4.93 13.23 11.81
C SER A 58 4.18 11.90 11.57
N LYS A 59 4.90 10.77 11.58
CA LYS A 59 4.29 9.43 11.48
C LYS A 59 3.24 9.24 12.57
N GLU A 60 3.58 9.58 13.81
CA GLU A 60 2.71 9.43 14.98
C GLU A 60 1.44 10.28 14.88
N GLU A 61 1.57 11.49 14.36
CA GLU A 61 0.43 12.38 14.17
C GLU A 61 -0.51 11.85 13.10
N LEU A 62 0.05 11.36 11.97
CA LEU A 62 -0.73 10.73 10.91
C LEU A 62 -1.49 9.53 11.44
N LEU A 63 -0.81 8.62 12.14
CA LEU A 63 -1.42 7.41 12.69
C LEU A 63 -2.58 7.73 13.65
N LYS A 64 -2.41 8.73 14.52
CA LYS A 64 -3.44 9.14 15.49
C LYS A 64 -4.65 9.84 14.87
N LYS A 65 -4.47 10.53 13.74
CA LYS A 65 -5.52 11.37 13.14
C LYS A 65 -6.24 10.74 11.97
N ALA A 66 -5.61 9.80 11.26
CA ALA A 66 -6.18 9.24 10.04
C ALA A 66 -7.35 8.29 10.32
N ASP A 67 -8.37 8.37 9.49
CA ASP A 67 -9.49 7.41 9.39
C ASP A 67 -9.24 6.38 8.30
N LEU A 68 -8.43 6.75 7.28
CA LEU A 68 -7.92 5.88 6.22
C LEU A 68 -6.41 6.07 6.14
N ILE A 69 -5.65 4.98 6.16
CA ILE A 69 -4.19 4.98 5.94
C ILE A 69 -3.89 4.18 4.68
N SER A 70 -3.15 4.78 3.75
CA SER A 70 -2.74 4.14 2.50
C SER A 70 -1.21 4.19 2.35
N LEU A 71 -0.60 3.00 2.14
CA LEU A 71 0.85 2.84 2.09
C LEU A 71 1.34 2.90 0.64
N HIS A 72 2.30 3.79 0.38
CA HIS A 72 2.95 4.01 -0.92
C HIS A 72 4.47 4.21 -0.79
N ALA A 73 5.02 3.91 0.39
CA ALA A 73 6.46 3.95 0.63
C ALA A 73 7.16 2.74 -0.01
N PRO A 74 8.40 2.87 -0.49
CA PRO A 74 9.21 1.72 -0.88
C PRO A 74 9.59 0.89 0.35
N LEU A 75 9.89 -0.40 0.15
CA LEU A 75 10.48 -1.23 1.19
C LEU A 75 11.99 -0.92 1.26
N ILE A 76 12.43 -0.43 2.41
CA ILE A 76 13.84 -0.15 2.72
C ILE A 76 14.20 -0.94 3.96
N MET A 77 15.21 -1.81 3.84
CA MET A 77 15.71 -2.63 4.95
C MET A 77 16.76 -1.86 5.76
N GLY A 78 16.92 -2.23 7.02
CA GLY A 78 17.94 -1.66 7.92
C GLY A 78 17.42 -0.52 8.80
N GLU A 79 18.34 0.05 9.57
CA GLU A 79 18.03 1.12 10.54
C GLU A 79 17.47 2.37 9.83
N GLY A 80 16.37 2.90 10.33
CA GLY A 80 15.66 4.04 9.69
C GLY A 80 14.91 3.68 8.41
N GLY A 81 14.82 2.37 8.05
CA GLY A 81 14.08 1.88 6.89
C GLY A 81 12.58 1.84 7.11
N THR A 82 11.89 1.19 6.17
CA THR A 82 10.42 1.07 6.15
C THR A 82 9.93 -0.35 6.41
N TYR A 83 10.87 -1.29 6.68
CA TYR A 83 10.51 -2.63 7.12
C TYR A 83 9.68 -2.54 8.41
N HIS A 84 8.52 -3.19 8.43
CA HIS A 84 7.55 -3.10 9.53
C HIS A 84 7.21 -1.66 9.93
N LEU A 85 7.07 -0.77 8.93
CA LEU A 85 6.63 0.62 9.14
C LEU A 85 5.33 0.70 9.95
N ILE A 86 4.48 -0.31 9.76
CA ILE A 86 3.26 -0.58 10.51
C ILE A 86 3.47 -1.84 11.37
N ASP A 87 4.02 -1.63 12.52
CA ASP A 87 4.22 -2.61 13.60
C ASP A 87 3.08 -2.55 14.63
N GLU A 88 3.21 -3.31 15.72
CA GLU A 88 2.22 -3.35 16.81
C GLU A 88 2.06 -1.97 17.49
N GLU A 89 3.14 -1.21 17.66
CA GLU A 89 3.09 0.12 18.25
C GLU A 89 2.34 1.10 17.33
N ALA A 90 2.64 1.07 16.04
CA ALA A 90 1.93 1.87 15.03
C ALA A 90 0.43 1.56 15.01
N ILE A 91 0.05 0.27 15.03
CA ILE A 91 -1.36 -0.15 15.06
C ILE A 91 -2.04 0.34 16.34
N ASN A 92 -1.37 0.25 17.48
CA ASN A 92 -1.93 0.74 18.75
C ASN A 92 -2.17 2.25 18.76
N MET A 93 -1.32 3.03 18.06
CA MET A 93 -1.49 4.49 17.90
C MET A 93 -2.66 4.88 16.99
N MET A 94 -3.09 4.02 16.08
CA MET A 94 -4.20 4.31 15.15
C MET A 94 -5.53 4.47 15.88
N LYS A 95 -6.48 5.14 15.24
CA LYS A 95 -7.87 5.18 15.70
C LYS A 95 -8.49 3.78 15.67
N ASP A 96 -9.40 3.52 16.59
CA ASP A 96 -10.30 2.38 16.48
C ASP A 96 -11.24 2.59 15.29
N GLY A 97 -11.41 1.54 14.48
CA GLY A 97 -12.20 1.63 13.25
C GLY A 97 -11.46 2.28 12.08
N VAL A 98 -10.13 2.37 12.10
CA VAL A 98 -9.32 2.84 10.97
C VAL A 98 -9.44 1.88 9.78
N MET A 99 -9.34 2.42 8.56
CA MET A 99 -9.15 1.64 7.34
C MET A 99 -7.66 1.64 6.97
N LEU A 100 -7.10 0.45 6.66
CA LEU A 100 -5.70 0.30 6.27
C LEU A 100 -5.60 -0.34 4.89
N VAL A 101 -4.84 0.30 3.99
CA VAL A 101 -4.64 -0.17 2.60
C VAL A 101 -3.16 -0.31 2.30
N ASN A 102 -2.76 -1.47 1.78
CA ASN A 102 -1.40 -1.69 1.29
C ASN A 102 -1.40 -2.28 -0.13
N THR A 103 -0.98 -1.47 -1.08
CA THR A 103 -0.74 -1.86 -2.48
C THR A 103 0.72 -1.61 -2.88
N SER A 104 1.62 -1.53 -1.90
CA SER A 104 3.04 -1.24 -2.14
C SER A 104 3.91 -2.49 -1.96
N ARG A 105 4.31 -2.82 -0.73
CA ARG A 105 5.12 -4.01 -0.40
C ARG A 105 4.62 -4.65 0.88
N GLY A 106 4.52 -5.99 0.88
CA GLY A 106 4.02 -6.77 2.01
C GLY A 106 4.73 -6.46 3.33
N PRO A 107 6.08 -6.53 3.39
CA PRO A 107 6.83 -6.30 4.63
C PRO A 107 6.83 -4.86 5.17
N LEU A 108 6.04 -3.95 4.61
CA LEU A 108 5.74 -2.66 5.25
C LEU A 108 4.84 -2.83 6.47
N ILE A 109 4.10 -3.93 6.54
CA ILE A 109 3.23 -4.27 7.67
C ILE A 109 3.73 -5.54 8.31
N ASP A 110 3.97 -5.52 9.61
CA ASP A 110 4.13 -6.72 10.43
C ASP A 110 2.81 -7.51 10.41
N VAL A 111 2.83 -8.66 9.75
CA VAL A 111 1.61 -9.46 9.55
C VAL A 111 1.06 -10.06 10.83
N ASP A 112 1.92 -10.39 11.80
CA ASP A 112 1.46 -10.90 13.10
C ASP A 112 0.81 -9.79 13.93
N ALA A 113 1.36 -8.59 13.91
CA ALA A 113 0.76 -7.40 14.52
C ALA A 113 -0.60 -7.06 13.86
N LEU A 114 -0.67 -7.13 12.52
CA LEU A 114 -1.92 -6.94 11.78
C LEU A 114 -3.00 -7.95 12.21
N ILE A 115 -2.65 -9.23 12.29
CA ILE A 115 -3.59 -10.29 12.70
C ILE A 115 -4.06 -10.09 14.14
N LYS A 116 -3.19 -9.66 15.05
CA LYS A 116 -3.58 -9.27 16.42
C LYS A 116 -4.58 -8.12 16.41
N GLY A 117 -4.32 -7.06 15.61
CA GLY A 117 -5.21 -5.92 15.47
C GLY A 117 -6.58 -6.30 14.88
N LEU A 118 -6.61 -7.17 13.85
CA LEU A 118 -7.86 -7.67 13.27
C LEU A 118 -8.70 -8.44 14.30
N ARG A 119 -8.07 -9.31 15.10
CA ARG A 119 -8.73 -10.04 16.18
C ARG A 119 -9.26 -9.13 17.29
N ALA A 120 -8.57 -8.04 17.56
CA ALA A 120 -9.00 -7.03 18.53
C ALA A 120 -10.07 -6.07 17.98
N ASN A 121 -10.56 -6.26 16.75
CA ASN A 121 -11.49 -5.35 16.04
C ASN A 121 -10.97 -3.92 15.93
N LYS A 122 -9.65 -3.74 15.80
CA LYS A 122 -9.01 -2.43 15.65
C LYS A 122 -9.41 -1.74 14.35
N PHE A 123 -9.59 -2.52 13.28
CA PHE A 123 -9.83 -2.02 11.93
C PHE A 123 -11.30 -2.10 11.55
N HIS A 124 -11.81 -1.03 10.91
CA HIS A 124 -13.06 -1.08 10.17
C HIS A 124 -12.92 -1.99 8.95
N ALA A 125 -11.87 -1.76 8.16
CA ALA A 125 -11.54 -2.58 7.00
C ALA A 125 -10.02 -2.58 6.74
N VAL A 126 -9.53 -3.67 6.16
CA VAL A 126 -8.15 -3.80 5.67
C VAL A 126 -8.20 -4.26 4.21
N ALA A 127 -7.42 -3.64 3.34
CA ALA A 127 -7.26 -4.05 1.95
C ALA A 127 -5.77 -4.24 1.63
N LEU A 128 -5.42 -5.45 1.24
CA LEU A 128 -4.05 -5.84 0.92
C LEU A 128 -3.99 -6.37 -0.51
N ASP A 129 -3.15 -5.78 -1.34
CA ASP A 129 -2.74 -6.38 -2.61
C ASP A 129 -1.44 -7.17 -2.45
N VAL A 130 -0.73 -6.89 -1.36
CA VAL A 130 0.56 -7.48 -0.97
C VAL A 130 0.54 -7.81 0.52
N TYR A 131 1.24 -8.88 0.93
CA TYR A 131 1.42 -9.26 2.33
C TYR A 131 2.79 -9.88 2.57
N GLU A 132 3.27 -9.84 3.78
CA GLU A 132 4.57 -10.41 4.14
C GLU A 132 4.58 -11.93 3.96
N GLY A 133 5.56 -12.45 3.22
CA GLY A 133 5.67 -13.88 2.89
C GLY A 133 4.87 -14.31 1.64
N GLU A 134 4.44 -13.36 0.79
CA GLU A 134 3.69 -13.67 -0.44
C GLU A 134 4.52 -14.37 -1.52
N ASP A 135 5.85 -14.21 -1.51
CA ASP A 135 6.73 -14.67 -2.59
C ASP A 135 6.57 -16.17 -2.91
N SER A 136 6.24 -16.98 -1.91
CA SER A 136 5.99 -18.41 -2.09
C SER A 136 4.64 -18.74 -2.73
N ASN A 137 3.71 -17.78 -2.82
CA ASN A 137 2.34 -18.03 -3.26
C ASN A 137 1.94 -17.29 -4.54
N VAL A 138 2.56 -16.14 -4.83
CA VAL A 138 2.15 -15.27 -5.94
C VAL A 138 2.74 -15.73 -7.27
N TYR A 139 3.93 -16.32 -7.25
CA TYR A 139 4.67 -16.67 -8.47
C TYR A 139 4.65 -18.18 -8.81
N THR A 140 3.91 -18.97 -8.05
CA THR A 140 3.78 -20.42 -8.28
C THR A 140 2.30 -20.76 -8.41
N ASP A 141 1.97 -21.62 -9.38
CA ASP A 141 0.59 -22.12 -9.53
C ASP A 141 0.32 -23.17 -8.43
N HIS A 142 -0.61 -22.85 -7.56
CA HIS A 142 -1.06 -23.70 -6.46
C HIS A 142 -2.55 -24.05 -6.58
N SER A 143 -3.13 -23.95 -7.81
CA SER A 143 -4.57 -24.16 -8.00
C SER A 143 -5.05 -25.56 -7.59
N ASP A 144 -4.15 -26.54 -7.59
CA ASP A 144 -4.44 -27.94 -7.20
C ASP A 144 -3.89 -28.30 -5.80
N ASP A 145 -3.20 -27.36 -5.13
CA ASP A 145 -2.58 -27.60 -3.84
C ASP A 145 -3.44 -27.12 -2.67
N MET A 146 -3.38 -27.82 -1.54
CA MET A 146 -3.89 -27.29 -0.27
C MET A 146 -3.05 -26.08 0.12
N MET A 147 -3.72 -24.97 0.45
CA MET A 147 -3.08 -23.75 0.88
C MET A 147 -2.20 -23.98 2.13
N GLN A 148 -0.90 -24.17 1.91
CA GLN A 148 0.06 -24.49 2.97
C GLN A 148 0.49 -23.26 3.78
N ASN A 149 0.31 -22.06 3.23
CA ASN A 149 0.68 -20.83 3.92
C ASN A 149 -0.38 -20.47 4.99
N SER A 150 -0.02 -20.66 6.23
CA SER A 150 -0.88 -20.36 7.38
C SER A 150 -1.25 -18.88 7.50
N VAL A 151 -0.44 -17.97 6.96
CA VAL A 151 -0.69 -16.51 6.98
C VAL A 151 -1.87 -16.17 6.08
N VAL A 152 -1.84 -16.58 4.81
CA VAL A 152 -2.95 -16.33 3.86
C VAL A 152 -4.24 -16.96 4.36
N ALA A 153 -4.19 -18.24 4.76
CA ALA A 153 -5.35 -18.94 5.29
C ALA A 153 -5.98 -18.21 6.48
N ARG A 154 -5.17 -17.58 7.33
CA ARG A 154 -5.66 -16.75 8.43
C ARG A 154 -6.24 -15.42 7.96
N LEU A 155 -5.57 -14.71 7.04
CA LEU A 155 -6.01 -13.41 6.55
C LEU A 155 -7.37 -13.49 5.85
N VAL A 156 -7.59 -14.48 4.97
CA VAL A 156 -8.85 -14.63 4.22
C VAL A 156 -10.05 -15.00 5.08
N THR A 157 -9.85 -15.38 6.34
CA THR A 157 -10.95 -15.67 7.28
C THR A 157 -11.57 -14.42 7.91
N PHE A 158 -10.91 -13.26 7.83
CA PHE A 158 -11.43 -12.03 8.41
C PHE A 158 -12.46 -11.39 7.47
N PRO A 159 -13.71 -11.16 7.93
CA PRO A 159 -14.79 -10.66 7.07
C PRO A 159 -14.61 -9.19 6.65
N ASN A 160 -13.73 -8.46 7.35
CA ASN A 160 -13.39 -7.06 7.07
C ASN A 160 -12.03 -6.90 6.39
N LEU A 161 -11.50 -7.98 5.76
CA LEU A 161 -10.26 -7.93 4.99
C LEU A 161 -10.52 -8.33 3.54
N ILE A 162 -9.98 -7.54 2.62
CA ILE A 162 -9.92 -7.84 1.19
C ILE A 162 -8.47 -8.13 0.86
N LEU A 163 -8.22 -9.28 0.22
CA LEU A 163 -6.91 -9.69 -0.27
C LEU A 163 -6.97 -9.89 -1.78
N THR A 164 -6.04 -9.27 -2.50
CA THR A 164 -5.81 -9.49 -3.93
C THR A 164 -4.38 -10.00 -4.15
N SER A 165 -4.08 -10.55 -5.33
CA SER A 165 -2.85 -11.30 -5.58
C SER A 165 -1.81 -10.45 -6.29
N HIS A 166 -1.31 -9.39 -5.65
CA HIS A 166 -0.26 -8.49 -6.17
C HIS A 166 -0.57 -8.02 -7.60
N GLN A 167 -1.79 -7.58 -7.83
CA GLN A 167 -2.33 -7.26 -9.16
C GLN A 167 -2.84 -5.82 -9.30
N ALA A 168 -2.49 -4.92 -8.37
CA ALA A 168 -2.92 -3.52 -8.43
C ALA A 168 -2.50 -2.81 -9.74
N PHE A 169 -1.41 -3.27 -10.37
CA PHE A 169 -0.93 -2.77 -11.67
C PHE A 169 -1.65 -3.42 -12.87
N PHE A 170 -2.38 -4.52 -12.69
CA PHE A 170 -2.81 -5.42 -13.76
C PHE A 170 -4.00 -4.85 -14.55
N THR A 171 -3.72 -3.84 -15.37
CA THR A 171 -4.66 -3.24 -16.32
C THR A 171 -4.19 -3.50 -17.75
N ARG A 172 -5.11 -3.41 -18.69
CA ARG A 172 -4.79 -3.56 -20.14
C ARG A 172 -3.71 -2.56 -20.56
N GLU A 173 -3.84 -1.32 -20.13
CA GLU A 173 -2.94 -0.21 -20.46
C GLU A 173 -1.54 -0.46 -19.87
N ALA A 174 -1.46 -0.93 -18.62
CA ALA A 174 -0.19 -1.26 -18.00
C ALA A 174 0.50 -2.43 -18.72
N LEU A 175 -0.23 -3.49 -19.07
CA LEU A 175 0.32 -4.63 -19.82
C LEU A 175 0.82 -4.21 -21.19
N GLN A 176 0.08 -3.36 -21.92
CA GLN A 176 0.51 -2.83 -23.21
C GLN A 176 1.77 -1.98 -23.06
N ALA A 177 1.85 -1.12 -22.03
CA ALA A 177 3.03 -0.31 -21.77
C ALA A 177 4.25 -1.19 -21.42
N ILE A 178 4.08 -2.21 -20.57
CA ILE A 178 5.14 -3.16 -20.23
C ILE A 178 5.66 -3.86 -21.49
N ALA A 179 4.76 -4.40 -22.32
CA ALA A 179 5.13 -5.08 -23.56
C ALA A 179 5.89 -4.14 -24.51
N SER A 180 5.38 -2.94 -24.73
CA SER A 180 6.01 -1.96 -25.64
C SER A 180 7.40 -1.55 -25.16
N VAL A 181 7.56 -1.21 -23.88
CA VAL A 181 8.85 -0.82 -23.30
C VAL A 181 9.83 -1.98 -23.32
N THR A 182 9.39 -3.20 -23.04
CA THR A 182 10.24 -4.40 -23.09
C THR A 182 10.76 -4.65 -24.51
N MET A 183 9.89 -4.56 -25.52
CA MET A 183 10.28 -4.72 -26.92
C MET A 183 11.22 -3.62 -27.38
N GLU A 184 10.99 -2.39 -26.98
CA GLU A 184 11.86 -1.24 -27.30
C GLU A 184 13.25 -1.43 -26.65
N ASN A 185 13.32 -1.83 -25.38
CA ASN A 185 14.57 -2.10 -24.71
C ASN A 185 15.34 -3.25 -25.39
N ALA A 186 14.66 -4.32 -25.78
CA ALA A 186 15.28 -5.44 -26.50
C ALA A 186 15.84 -4.99 -27.87
N ARG A 187 15.10 -4.16 -28.61
CA ARG A 187 15.57 -3.58 -29.86
C ARG A 187 16.80 -2.69 -29.64
N ASN A 188 16.75 -1.79 -28.69
CA ASN A 188 17.86 -0.88 -28.36
C ASN A 188 19.11 -1.67 -27.96
N PHE A 189 18.95 -2.75 -27.18
CA PHE A 189 20.06 -3.65 -26.88
C PHE A 189 20.73 -4.23 -28.13
N ASN A 190 19.90 -4.75 -29.05
CA ASN A 190 20.39 -5.38 -30.28
C ASN A 190 21.05 -4.39 -31.24
N GLU A 191 20.60 -3.15 -31.26
CA GLU A 191 21.10 -2.06 -32.12
C GLU A 191 22.24 -1.25 -31.45
N GLY A 192 22.60 -1.55 -30.20
CA GLY A 192 23.70 -0.88 -29.46
C GLY A 192 23.35 0.53 -29.01
N PHE A 193 22.07 0.88 -28.93
CA PHE A 193 21.62 2.16 -28.40
C PHE A 193 21.65 2.18 -26.86
N PRO A 194 21.87 3.35 -26.24
CA PRO A 194 21.79 3.48 -24.77
C PRO A 194 20.36 3.27 -24.29
N TYR A 195 20.21 2.56 -23.16
CA TYR A 195 18.90 2.25 -22.56
C TYR A 195 18.25 3.45 -21.85
N GLY A 196 18.98 4.55 -21.70
CA GLY A 196 18.50 5.72 -20.98
C GLY A 196 18.08 5.41 -19.53
N PRO A 197 16.86 5.78 -19.12
CA PRO A 197 16.39 5.53 -17.75
C PRO A 197 16.17 4.06 -17.38
N ALA A 198 16.15 3.16 -18.37
CA ALA A 198 15.96 1.72 -18.17
C ALA A 198 17.28 0.96 -17.91
N GLU A 199 18.43 1.65 -17.99
CA GLU A 199 19.73 1.03 -17.68
C GLU A 199 19.85 0.74 -16.19
N VAL A 200 19.96 -0.54 -15.86
CA VAL A 200 20.25 -0.99 -14.49
C VAL A 200 21.76 -0.92 -14.29
N LYS A 201 22.20 -0.09 -13.37
CA LYS A 201 23.61 0.06 -12.99
C LYS A 201 23.98 -0.89 -11.88
#